data_15a0971d834dd9c935af5e2b462225a6
#
_entry.id   15a0971d834dd9c935af5e2b462225a6
#
_cell.length_a   1.000
_cell.length_b   1.000
_cell.length_c   1.000
_cell.angle_alpha   90.00
_cell.angle_beta   90.00
_cell.angle_gamma   90.00
#
_symmetry.space_group_name_H-M   'P 1'
#
loop_
_entity.id
_entity.type
_entity.pdbx_description
1 polymer ?
#
loop_
_entity_poly.entity_id
_entity_poly.type
_entity_poly.pdbx_seq_one_letter_code
_entity_poly.pdbx_strand_id
1 'polypeptide(L)'
;MTVLEQPGSYRPTPPPAWQPRTDPTPLLPDPEPFRLLGTDAAADLDPELLRRLYGQLVRGRRYNTQATALTRQGRLAVYPSSTGQEACEVAAARVLQEQDWLFPSYRDTLAAVARGLDPVQALTLLRGDWHTGYDPHEHRVAPLCTPLATQLPHAVGLAHAARLKGDDVVALAMVGDGGTSEGDFHEALNFAAVWQAPVVFLVQNNGFAISVPLAKQTAAPSLAHKAVGYGMPGRLVDGNDIAAMHEVLTEAVRRARAGGGPTLIEAVTYRMEAHTNADDATRYRGDAEVEAWKAHDPVELLERELTARGILDEAGIQEARDDAETMAAALREGMNADPVVDPMDLFAHVYAEQTGRLREQAAMLRAELEAEEQE
;
A
#
# COMPACT_ATOMS: atom_id res chain seq x y z
N MET A 1 -20.63 -45.10 -49.62
CA MET A 1 -20.05 -44.25 -48.58
C MET A 1 -20.78 -42.90 -48.62
N THR A 2 -21.74 -42.74 -47.73
CA THR A 2 -22.55 -41.52 -47.67
C THR A 2 -21.76 -40.51 -46.81
N VAL A 3 -21.34 -39.43 -47.42
CA VAL A 3 -20.70 -38.32 -46.72
C VAL A 3 -21.77 -37.67 -45.85
N LEU A 4 -21.64 -37.82 -44.54
CA LEU A 4 -22.45 -37.07 -43.58
C LEU A 4 -22.08 -35.59 -43.71
N GLU A 5 -23.02 -34.79 -44.22
CA GLU A 5 -22.92 -33.32 -44.17
C GLU A 5 -22.72 -32.90 -42.69
N GLN A 6 -21.68 -32.13 -42.45
CA GLN A 6 -21.49 -31.53 -41.13
C GLN A 6 -22.65 -30.57 -40.86
N PRO A 7 -23.32 -30.66 -39.71
CA PRO A 7 -24.37 -29.71 -39.36
C PRO A 7 -23.80 -28.27 -39.45
N GLY A 8 -24.46 -27.43 -40.24
CA GLY A 8 -24.08 -26.03 -40.40
C GLY A 8 -23.90 -25.38 -39.03
N SER A 9 -22.80 -24.71 -38.84
CA SER A 9 -22.47 -23.99 -37.59
C SER A 9 -23.62 -23.03 -37.29
N TYR A 10 -24.48 -23.39 -36.34
CA TYR A 10 -25.47 -22.46 -35.80
C TYR A 10 -24.73 -21.29 -35.17
N ARG A 11 -24.77 -20.16 -35.85
CA ARG A 11 -24.36 -18.86 -35.25
C ARG A 11 -25.63 -18.15 -34.81
N PRO A 12 -25.96 -18.17 -33.51
CA PRO A 12 -27.10 -17.43 -33.04
C PRO A 12 -26.90 -15.95 -33.38
N THR A 13 -27.88 -15.34 -34.03
CA THR A 13 -27.92 -13.89 -34.19
C THR A 13 -27.98 -13.28 -32.75
N PRO A 14 -27.03 -12.48 -32.34
CA PRO A 14 -27.09 -11.86 -31.00
C PRO A 14 -28.39 -11.05 -30.89
N PRO A 15 -29.02 -11.02 -29.72
CA PRO A 15 -30.23 -10.23 -29.53
C PRO A 15 -29.95 -8.75 -29.86
N PRO A 16 -30.90 -8.00 -30.36
CA PRO A 16 -30.70 -6.62 -30.82
C PRO A 16 -30.12 -5.66 -29.78
N ALA A 17 -30.25 -6.02 -28.49
CA ALA A 17 -29.70 -5.24 -27.37
C ALA A 17 -28.27 -5.67 -26.96
N TRP A 18 -27.70 -6.73 -27.60
CA TRP A 18 -26.35 -7.17 -27.28
C TRP A 18 -25.33 -6.32 -28.04
N GLN A 19 -24.84 -5.31 -27.38
CA GLN A 19 -23.68 -4.53 -27.83
C GLN A 19 -22.77 -4.28 -26.62
N PRO A 20 -21.45 -4.24 -26.82
CA PRO A 20 -20.53 -3.76 -25.80
C PRO A 20 -20.99 -2.38 -25.31
N ARG A 21 -21.18 -2.21 -24.00
CA ARG A 21 -21.67 -0.93 -23.44
C ARG A 21 -20.64 0.17 -23.51
N THR A 22 -19.37 -0.17 -23.66
CA THR A 22 -18.22 0.77 -23.65
C THR A 22 -17.13 0.31 -24.59
N ASP A 23 -16.48 1.26 -25.24
CA ASP A 23 -15.21 1.05 -25.91
C ASP A 23 -14.14 0.81 -24.82
N PRO A 24 -13.43 -0.31 -24.83
CA PRO A 24 -12.39 -0.58 -23.83
C PRO A 24 -11.11 0.23 -24.06
N THR A 25 -10.91 0.81 -25.23
CA THR A 25 -9.67 1.52 -25.61
C THR A 25 -9.25 2.60 -24.60
N PRO A 26 -10.14 3.47 -24.10
CA PRO A 26 -9.80 4.49 -23.12
C PRO A 26 -9.45 3.94 -21.73
N LEU A 27 -9.71 2.65 -21.50
CA LEU A 27 -9.43 1.98 -20.22
C LEU A 27 -8.06 1.29 -20.19
N LEU A 28 -7.45 1.09 -21.36
CA LEU A 28 -6.16 0.44 -21.48
C LEU A 28 -5.07 1.32 -20.87
N PRO A 29 -4.13 0.72 -20.11
CA PRO A 29 -2.93 1.41 -19.70
C PRO A 29 -2.04 1.71 -20.92
N ASP A 30 -1.22 2.75 -20.80
CA ASP A 30 -0.16 2.98 -21.75
C ASP A 30 0.84 1.80 -21.74
N PRO A 31 1.50 1.50 -22.88
CA PRO A 31 2.41 0.36 -22.97
C PRO A 31 3.68 0.52 -22.12
N GLU A 32 4.09 1.76 -21.86
CA GLU A 32 5.27 2.09 -21.06
C GLU A 32 4.84 2.76 -19.75
N PRO A 33 5.58 2.53 -18.66
CA PRO A 33 5.32 3.22 -17.40
C PRO A 33 5.46 4.74 -17.56
N PHE A 34 4.46 5.46 -17.06
CA PHE A 34 4.51 6.92 -17.03
C PHE A 34 5.64 7.40 -16.11
N ARG A 35 6.41 8.38 -16.57
CA ARG A 35 7.56 8.99 -15.89
C ARG A 35 7.55 10.49 -16.03
N LEU A 36 8.10 11.17 -15.02
CA LEU A 36 8.30 12.62 -15.04
C LEU A 36 9.77 12.99 -14.78
N LEU A 37 10.40 12.41 -13.77
CA LEU A 37 11.80 12.72 -13.45
C LEU A 37 12.72 12.37 -14.63
N GLY A 38 13.64 13.28 -14.94
CA GLY A 38 14.53 13.14 -16.10
C GLY A 38 13.89 13.42 -17.45
N THR A 39 12.65 13.95 -17.50
CA THR A 39 11.98 14.40 -18.75
C THR A 39 11.83 15.92 -18.76
N ASP A 40 11.53 16.49 -19.93
CA ASP A 40 11.27 17.93 -20.08
C ASP A 40 10.08 18.39 -19.22
N ALA A 41 9.09 17.54 -18.99
CA ALA A 41 7.93 17.82 -18.15
C ALA A 41 8.29 18.01 -16.66
N ALA A 42 9.44 17.49 -16.20
CA ALA A 42 9.92 17.72 -14.85
C ALA A 42 10.14 19.21 -14.55
N ALA A 43 10.45 20.04 -15.55
CA ALA A 43 10.71 21.45 -15.39
C ALA A 43 9.49 22.24 -14.85
N ASP A 44 8.28 21.78 -15.15
CA ASP A 44 7.02 22.41 -14.76
C ASP A 44 6.54 22.01 -13.37
N LEU A 45 7.22 21.06 -12.70
CA LEU A 45 6.83 20.57 -11.38
C LEU A 45 7.14 21.62 -10.30
N ASP A 46 6.24 21.77 -9.33
CA ASP A 46 6.41 22.67 -8.18
C ASP A 46 7.65 22.29 -7.35
N PRO A 47 8.66 23.18 -7.27
CA PRO A 47 9.88 22.90 -6.51
C PRO A 47 9.64 22.64 -5.03
N GLU A 48 8.66 23.32 -4.42
CA GLU A 48 8.36 23.16 -3.00
C GLU A 48 7.68 21.82 -2.72
N LEU A 49 6.82 21.36 -3.62
CA LEU A 49 6.28 20.01 -3.54
C LEU A 49 7.39 18.97 -3.59
N LEU A 50 8.30 19.09 -4.57
CA LEU A 50 9.40 18.15 -4.74
C LEU A 50 10.34 18.11 -3.54
N ARG A 51 10.67 19.27 -2.92
CA ARG A 51 11.46 19.32 -1.68
C ARG A 51 10.77 18.57 -0.54
N ARG A 52 9.46 18.80 -0.36
CA ARG A 52 8.68 18.10 0.68
C ARG A 52 8.65 16.59 0.44
N LEU A 53 8.48 16.16 -0.81
CA LEU A 53 8.50 14.74 -1.16
C LEU A 53 9.88 14.13 -0.91
N TYR A 54 10.96 14.85 -1.23
CA TYR A 54 12.33 14.41 -0.94
C TYR A 54 12.55 14.17 0.56
N GLY A 55 12.20 15.14 1.40
CA GLY A 55 12.30 14.97 2.85
C GLY A 55 11.52 13.74 3.36
N GLN A 56 10.33 13.48 2.79
CA GLN A 56 9.54 12.29 3.16
C GLN A 56 10.19 10.98 2.69
N LEU A 57 10.82 10.96 1.51
CA LEU A 57 11.56 9.79 1.03
C LEU A 57 12.77 9.48 1.93
N VAL A 58 13.54 10.50 2.30
CA VAL A 58 14.70 10.36 3.20
C VAL A 58 14.25 9.83 4.58
N ARG A 59 13.16 10.38 5.13
CA ARG A 59 12.55 9.86 6.37
C ARG A 59 12.10 8.43 6.22
N GLY A 60 11.44 8.09 5.12
CA GLY A 60 10.96 6.74 4.82
C GLY A 60 12.11 5.72 4.76
N ARG A 61 13.19 6.04 4.05
CA ARG A 61 14.38 5.21 3.99
C ARG A 61 15.00 5.01 5.37
N ARG A 62 15.10 6.07 6.16
CA ARG A 62 15.66 5.98 7.51
C ARG A 62 14.74 5.21 8.47
N TYR A 63 13.41 5.33 8.31
CA TYR A 63 12.43 4.52 9.02
C TYR A 63 12.61 3.03 8.73
N ASN A 64 12.66 2.63 7.45
CA ASN A 64 12.91 1.24 7.03
C ASN A 64 14.20 0.68 7.64
N THR A 65 15.27 1.47 7.59
CA THR A 65 16.57 1.10 8.16
C THR A 65 16.49 0.90 9.67
N GLN A 66 15.81 1.80 10.39
CA GLN A 66 15.66 1.68 11.84
C GLN A 66 14.80 0.49 12.23
N ALA A 67 13.66 0.26 11.55
CA ALA A 67 12.79 -0.88 11.81
C ALA A 67 13.51 -2.23 11.54
N THR A 68 14.28 -2.31 10.46
CA THR A 68 15.14 -3.48 10.19
C THR A 68 16.18 -3.70 11.29
N ALA A 69 16.78 -2.64 11.83
CA ALA A 69 17.72 -2.77 12.95
C ALA A 69 17.03 -3.28 14.24
N LEU A 70 15.79 -2.83 14.48
CA LEU A 70 15.00 -3.27 15.65
C LEU A 70 14.63 -4.76 15.59
N THR A 71 14.45 -5.37 14.40
CA THR A 71 14.27 -6.84 14.31
C THR A 71 15.52 -7.59 14.73
N ARG A 72 16.70 -7.11 14.35
CA ARG A 72 17.98 -7.72 14.74
C ARG A 72 18.25 -7.61 16.24
N GLN A 73 17.65 -6.62 16.90
CA GLN A 73 17.74 -6.41 18.35
C GLN A 73 16.64 -7.14 19.13
N GLY A 74 15.75 -7.87 18.46
CA GLY A 74 14.62 -8.57 19.07
C GLY A 74 13.51 -7.64 19.59
N ARG A 75 13.49 -6.36 19.17
CA ARG A 75 12.46 -5.38 19.54
C ARG A 75 11.26 -5.37 18.58
N LEU A 76 11.41 -5.99 17.42
CA LEU A 76 10.33 -6.32 16.50
C LEU A 76 10.40 -7.82 16.20
N ALA A 77 9.25 -8.49 16.19
CA ALA A 77 9.16 -9.90 15.84
C ALA A 77 9.36 -10.10 14.33
N VAL A 78 8.79 -9.21 13.54
CA VAL A 78 8.86 -9.25 12.07
C VAL A 78 8.85 -7.82 11.51
N TYR A 79 9.59 -7.62 10.41
CA TYR A 79 9.50 -6.40 9.62
C TYR A 79 9.64 -6.69 8.13
N PRO A 80 8.57 -6.49 7.35
CA PRO A 80 8.61 -6.55 5.90
C PRO A 80 9.02 -5.17 5.34
N SER A 81 10.32 -4.94 5.18
CA SER A 81 10.84 -3.66 4.68
C SER A 81 10.26 -3.28 3.33
N SER A 82 9.92 -2.01 3.17
CA SER A 82 9.49 -1.41 1.90
C SER A 82 10.62 -0.66 1.17
N THR A 83 11.88 -0.91 1.52
CA THR A 83 13.04 -0.32 0.84
C THR A 83 12.97 -0.56 -0.67
N GLY A 84 13.00 0.52 -1.44
CA GLY A 84 12.78 0.55 -2.89
C GLY A 84 11.36 0.92 -3.30
N GLN A 85 10.38 0.90 -2.37
CA GLN A 85 8.97 1.21 -2.63
C GLN A 85 8.52 2.52 -1.97
N GLU A 86 9.44 3.28 -1.36
CA GLU A 86 9.11 4.47 -0.57
C GLU A 86 8.31 5.51 -1.36
N ALA A 87 8.59 5.64 -2.67
CA ALA A 87 7.85 6.59 -3.52
C ALA A 87 6.37 6.23 -3.66
N CYS A 88 6.04 4.94 -3.75
CA CYS A 88 4.65 4.47 -3.78
C CYS A 88 3.92 4.83 -2.49
N GLU A 89 4.54 4.57 -1.35
CA GLU A 89 3.92 4.75 -0.04
C GLU A 89 3.77 6.22 0.34
N VAL A 90 4.82 7.02 0.11
CA VAL A 90 4.79 8.47 0.38
C VAL A 90 3.77 9.15 -0.52
N ALA A 91 3.76 8.85 -1.82
CA ALA A 91 2.78 9.44 -2.74
C ALA A 91 1.35 9.05 -2.36
N ALA A 92 1.08 7.77 -2.05
CA ALA A 92 -0.25 7.29 -1.63
C ALA A 92 -0.77 8.06 -0.41
N ALA A 93 0.08 8.31 0.58
CA ALA A 93 -0.30 9.05 1.78
C ALA A 93 -0.55 10.54 1.51
N ARG A 94 0.25 11.15 0.62
CA ARG A 94 0.27 12.61 0.41
C ARG A 94 -0.82 13.14 -0.51
N VAL A 95 -1.41 12.30 -1.36
CA VAL A 95 -2.51 12.71 -2.25
C VAL A 95 -3.88 12.68 -1.57
N LEU A 96 -3.98 12.05 -0.42
CA LEU A 96 -5.22 11.92 0.33
C LEU A 96 -5.49 13.17 1.18
N GLN A 97 -6.74 13.62 1.19
CA GLN A 97 -7.24 14.65 2.09
C GLN A 97 -7.49 14.08 3.49
N GLU A 98 -7.72 14.95 4.46
CA GLU A 98 -7.88 14.56 5.87
C GLU A 98 -9.00 13.53 6.09
N GLN A 99 -10.14 13.71 5.39
CA GLN A 99 -11.30 12.83 5.50
C GLN A 99 -11.16 11.50 4.75
N ASP A 100 -10.17 11.37 3.84
CA ASP A 100 -9.95 10.18 3.02
C ASP A 100 -9.32 9.05 3.83
N TRP A 101 -9.54 7.83 3.38
CA TRP A 101 -9.04 6.64 4.06
C TRP A 101 -7.92 5.94 3.30
N LEU A 102 -6.88 5.54 4.03
CA LEU A 102 -5.83 4.65 3.56
C LEU A 102 -6.09 3.22 4.04
N PHE A 103 -6.02 2.26 3.13
CA PHE A 103 -6.11 0.82 3.42
C PHE A 103 -4.78 0.15 3.05
N PRO A 104 -3.83 0.08 3.99
CA PRO A 104 -2.50 -0.46 3.74
C PRO A 104 -2.48 -1.99 3.74
N SER A 105 -1.49 -2.58 3.06
CA SER A 105 -1.10 -3.97 3.30
C SER A 105 -0.13 -4.07 4.49
N TYR A 106 0.29 -5.27 4.82
CA TYR A 106 1.25 -5.51 5.91
C TYR A 106 2.63 -4.87 5.69
N ARG A 107 2.98 -4.48 4.43
CA ARG A 107 4.26 -3.84 4.10
C ARG A 107 4.22 -2.32 4.20
N ASP A 108 3.05 -1.73 4.20
CA ASP A 108 2.85 -0.29 3.98
C ASP A 108 2.82 0.52 5.29
N THR A 109 3.62 0.12 6.29
CA THR A 109 3.74 0.88 7.55
C THR A 109 4.27 2.29 7.31
N LEU A 110 5.15 2.48 6.31
CA LEU A 110 5.64 3.80 5.94
C LEU A 110 4.52 4.69 5.39
N ALA A 111 3.56 4.15 4.64
CA ALA A 111 2.43 4.94 4.15
C ALA A 111 1.58 5.45 5.32
N ALA A 112 1.37 4.64 6.37
CA ALA A 112 0.70 5.08 7.58
C ALA A 112 1.46 6.21 8.30
N VAL A 113 2.79 6.07 8.44
CA VAL A 113 3.67 7.11 9.02
C VAL A 113 3.66 8.39 8.18
N ALA A 114 3.73 8.27 6.85
CA ALA A 114 3.65 9.42 5.94
C ALA A 114 2.28 10.12 5.99
N ARG A 115 1.22 9.39 6.39
CA ARG A 115 -0.13 9.93 6.66
C ARG A 115 -0.19 10.71 7.99
N GLY A 116 0.82 10.60 8.85
CA GLY A 116 0.92 11.29 10.14
C GLY A 116 0.78 10.39 11.36
N LEU A 117 0.71 9.06 11.17
CA LEU A 117 0.74 8.13 12.29
C LEU A 117 2.11 8.15 12.98
N ASP A 118 2.11 8.05 14.29
CA ASP A 118 3.34 7.92 15.07
C ASP A 118 4.09 6.64 14.65
N PRO A 119 5.41 6.71 14.40
CA PRO A 119 6.21 5.57 13.96
C PRO A 119 6.21 4.37 14.90
N VAL A 120 6.10 4.59 16.23
CA VAL A 120 6.03 3.51 17.23
C VAL A 120 4.67 2.81 17.13
N GLN A 121 3.59 3.60 17.04
CA GLN A 121 2.23 3.06 16.87
C GLN A 121 2.11 2.25 15.58
N ALA A 122 2.73 2.69 14.48
CA ALA A 122 2.72 1.97 13.21
C ALA A 122 3.39 0.59 13.28
N LEU A 123 4.35 0.38 14.20
CA LEU A 123 5.07 -0.87 14.37
C LEU A 123 4.54 -1.76 15.51
N THR A 124 3.56 -1.32 16.26
CA THR A 124 3.05 -2.02 17.45
C THR A 124 2.62 -3.45 17.11
N LEU A 125 1.81 -3.64 16.07
CA LEU A 125 1.39 -4.98 15.64
C LEU A 125 2.59 -5.88 15.25
N LEU A 126 3.60 -5.31 14.60
CA LEU A 126 4.79 -6.03 14.14
C LEU A 126 5.79 -6.34 15.27
N ARG A 127 5.62 -5.69 16.43
CA ARG A 127 6.33 -6.05 17.66
C ARG A 127 5.78 -7.35 18.25
N GLY A 128 4.54 -7.70 17.95
CA GLY A 128 3.85 -8.88 18.46
C GLY A 128 2.76 -8.55 19.47
N ASP A 129 2.38 -7.28 19.59
CA ASP A 129 1.27 -6.85 20.44
C ASP A 129 -0.07 -7.33 19.88
N TRP A 130 -1.08 -7.40 20.73
CA TRP A 130 -2.39 -7.93 20.38
C TRP A 130 -3.31 -6.94 19.64
N HIS A 131 -2.89 -5.68 19.48
CA HIS A 131 -3.65 -4.60 18.85
C HIS A 131 -2.85 -3.88 17.78
N THR A 132 -3.54 -3.09 16.95
CA THR A 132 -2.93 -2.38 15.83
C THR A 132 -2.01 -1.22 16.22
N GLY A 133 -2.11 -0.70 17.46
CA GLY A 133 -1.29 0.40 17.98
C GLY A 133 -1.93 1.79 17.84
N TYR A 134 -3.00 1.93 17.08
CA TYR A 134 -3.67 3.22 16.82
C TYR A 134 -5.18 3.04 16.63
N ASP A 135 -5.93 4.14 16.76
CA ASP A 135 -7.35 4.20 16.39
C ASP A 135 -7.50 4.46 14.88
N PRO A 136 -8.04 3.51 14.11
CA PRO A 136 -8.24 3.68 12.68
C PRO A 136 -9.15 4.86 12.31
N HIS A 137 -10.11 5.20 13.16
CA HIS A 137 -11.05 6.30 12.91
C HIS A 137 -10.41 7.66 13.13
N GLU A 138 -9.51 7.79 14.10
CA GLU A 138 -8.77 9.02 14.36
C GLU A 138 -7.82 9.34 13.20
N HIS A 139 -7.07 8.33 12.75
CA HIS A 139 -6.03 8.52 11.75
C HIS A 139 -6.49 8.32 10.31
N ARG A 140 -7.70 7.82 10.08
CA ARG A 140 -8.20 7.46 8.73
C ARG A 140 -7.27 6.47 8.02
N VAL A 141 -6.68 5.57 8.78
CA VAL A 141 -5.81 4.49 8.32
C VAL A 141 -6.39 3.18 8.83
N ALA A 142 -6.79 2.30 7.92
CA ALA A 142 -7.27 0.98 8.28
C ALA A 142 -6.15 0.15 8.93
N PRO A 143 -6.47 -0.84 9.78
CA PRO A 143 -5.45 -1.74 10.33
C PRO A 143 -4.63 -2.40 9.23
N LEU A 144 -3.34 -2.63 9.48
CA LEU A 144 -2.47 -3.40 8.58
C LEU A 144 -3.10 -4.77 8.29
N CYS A 145 -3.18 -5.13 7.01
CA CYS A 145 -3.78 -6.39 6.59
C CYS A 145 -2.71 -7.41 6.19
N THR A 146 -2.56 -8.45 6.97
CA THR A 146 -1.65 -9.57 6.67
C THR A 146 -2.28 -10.59 5.71
N PRO A 147 -3.57 -10.97 5.83
CA PRO A 147 -4.26 -11.74 4.79
C PRO A 147 -4.29 -10.94 3.48
N LEU A 148 -3.71 -11.52 2.42
CA LEU A 148 -3.52 -10.81 1.15
C LEU A 148 -4.86 -10.36 0.55
N ALA A 149 -4.90 -9.14 0.04
CA ALA A 149 -6.02 -8.49 -0.65
C ALA A 149 -7.30 -8.24 0.18
N THR A 150 -7.43 -8.75 1.40
CA THR A 150 -8.64 -8.59 2.25
C THR A 150 -8.98 -7.12 2.52
N GLN A 151 -8.00 -6.21 2.59
CA GLN A 151 -8.24 -4.78 2.75
C GLN A 151 -8.97 -4.14 1.56
N LEU A 152 -8.92 -4.75 0.37
CA LEU A 152 -9.53 -4.18 -0.84
C LEU A 152 -11.07 -4.17 -0.78
N PRO A 153 -11.78 -5.30 -0.50
CA PRO A 153 -13.23 -5.26 -0.32
C PRO A 153 -13.66 -4.38 0.86
N HIS A 154 -12.85 -4.26 1.93
CA HIS A 154 -13.12 -3.33 3.03
C HIS A 154 -13.08 -1.87 2.55
N ALA A 155 -12.07 -1.50 1.76
CA ALA A 155 -11.97 -0.17 1.16
C ALA A 155 -13.18 0.15 0.25
N VAL A 156 -13.58 -0.83 -0.58
CA VAL A 156 -14.76 -0.70 -1.43
C VAL A 156 -16.04 -0.52 -0.61
N GLY A 157 -16.20 -1.30 0.45
CA GLY A 157 -17.35 -1.20 1.36
C GLY A 157 -17.45 0.18 2.02
N LEU A 158 -16.32 0.71 2.54
CA LEU A 158 -16.26 2.04 3.13
C LEU A 158 -16.58 3.13 2.08
N ALA A 159 -15.93 3.08 0.93
CA ALA A 159 -16.14 4.05 -0.15
C ALA A 159 -17.59 4.03 -0.67
N HIS A 160 -18.19 2.85 -0.83
CA HIS A 160 -19.58 2.72 -1.22
C HIS A 160 -20.53 3.29 -0.17
N ALA A 161 -20.28 3.01 1.12
CA ALA A 161 -21.09 3.57 2.22
C ALA A 161 -20.99 5.10 2.26
N ALA A 162 -19.79 5.68 2.08
CA ALA A 162 -19.60 7.12 1.99
C ALA A 162 -20.41 7.72 0.83
N ARG A 163 -20.34 7.10 -0.37
CA ARG A 163 -21.13 7.51 -1.52
C ARG A 163 -22.65 7.49 -1.25
N LEU A 164 -23.17 6.44 -0.60
CA LEU A 164 -24.59 6.32 -0.24
C LEU A 164 -25.03 7.40 0.73
N LYS A 165 -24.14 7.83 1.63
CA LYS A 165 -24.40 8.91 2.59
C LYS A 165 -24.23 10.30 1.99
N GLY A 166 -23.54 10.42 0.85
CA GLY A 166 -23.15 11.70 0.27
C GLY A 166 -21.92 12.32 0.94
N ASP A 167 -21.10 11.52 1.63
CA ASP A 167 -19.86 11.97 2.24
C ASP A 167 -18.77 12.15 1.17
N ASP A 168 -17.99 13.23 1.29
CA ASP A 168 -16.84 13.49 0.41
C ASP A 168 -15.60 12.72 0.88
N VAL A 169 -15.59 11.41 0.63
CA VAL A 169 -14.54 10.49 1.07
C VAL A 169 -14.08 9.63 -0.10
N VAL A 170 -12.78 9.54 -0.29
CA VAL A 170 -12.13 8.58 -1.20
C VAL A 170 -11.35 7.57 -0.36
N ALA A 171 -11.40 6.30 -0.74
CA ALA A 171 -10.54 5.27 -0.18
C ALA A 171 -9.39 4.95 -1.14
N LEU A 172 -8.15 4.84 -0.64
CA LEU A 172 -7.01 4.34 -1.37
C LEU A 172 -6.56 3.03 -0.75
N ALA A 173 -6.57 1.96 -1.52
CA ALA A 173 -6.20 0.62 -1.07
C ALA A 173 -4.91 0.16 -1.76
N MET A 174 -3.94 -0.29 -0.97
CA MET A 174 -2.62 -0.72 -1.42
C MET A 174 -2.51 -2.24 -1.38
N VAL A 175 -1.86 -2.83 -2.39
CA VAL A 175 -1.65 -4.27 -2.49
C VAL A 175 -0.38 -4.56 -3.28
N GLY A 176 0.32 -5.65 -2.97
CA GLY A 176 1.44 -6.14 -3.77
C GLY A 176 0.97 -6.92 -5.01
N ASP A 177 1.90 -7.17 -5.93
CA ASP A 177 1.66 -7.97 -7.14
C ASP A 177 1.06 -9.36 -6.82
N GLY A 178 1.58 -10.04 -5.78
CA GLY A 178 1.05 -11.34 -5.34
C GLY A 178 -0.42 -11.31 -4.92
N GLY A 179 -0.85 -10.24 -4.27
CA GLY A 179 -2.25 -10.08 -3.85
C GLY A 179 -3.23 -9.97 -5.02
N THR A 180 -2.76 -9.63 -6.23
CA THR A 180 -3.61 -9.57 -7.43
C THR A 180 -4.06 -10.94 -7.95
N SER A 181 -3.59 -12.03 -7.33
CA SER A 181 -4.00 -13.40 -7.62
C SER A 181 -5.07 -13.92 -6.65
N GLU A 182 -5.36 -13.18 -5.58
CA GLU A 182 -6.36 -13.55 -4.59
C GLU A 182 -7.79 -13.27 -5.08
N GLY A 183 -8.77 -14.05 -4.60
CA GLY A 183 -10.19 -13.87 -4.94
C GLY A 183 -10.71 -12.50 -4.55
N ASP A 184 -10.37 -12.04 -3.35
CA ASP A 184 -10.76 -10.73 -2.79
C ASP A 184 -10.35 -9.56 -3.71
N PHE A 185 -9.20 -9.65 -4.40
CA PHE A 185 -8.79 -8.64 -5.38
C PHE A 185 -9.82 -8.54 -6.51
N HIS A 186 -10.19 -9.67 -7.12
CA HIS A 186 -11.10 -9.71 -8.25
C HIS A 186 -12.52 -9.27 -7.86
N GLU A 187 -12.97 -9.68 -6.70
CA GLU A 187 -14.27 -9.30 -6.15
C GLU A 187 -14.34 -7.80 -5.84
N ALA A 188 -13.32 -7.26 -5.18
CA ALA A 188 -13.25 -5.85 -4.85
C ALA A 188 -13.29 -4.96 -6.12
N LEU A 189 -12.49 -5.29 -7.15
CA LEU A 189 -12.49 -4.52 -8.40
C LEU A 189 -13.85 -4.57 -9.08
N ASN A 190 -14.49 -5.75 -9.12
CA ASN A 190 -15.81 -5.90 -9.72
C ASN A 190 -16.88 -5.08 -8.98
N PHE A 191 -16.94 -5.17 -7.64
CA PHE A 191 -17.87 -4.38 -6.84
C PHE A 191 -17.63 -2.88 -7.00
N ALA A 192 -16.36 -2.46 -6.94
CA ALA A 192 -16.01 -1.05 -7.09
C ALA A 192 -16.48 -0.50 -8.44
N ALA A 193 -16.27 -1.23 -9.53
CA ALA A 193 -16.67 -0.82 -10.85
C ALA A 193 -18.21 -0.78 -11.02
N VAL A 194 -18.91 -1.82 -10.56
CA VAL A 194 -20.37 -1.91 -10.64
C VAL A 194 -21.03 -0.78 -9.84
N TRP A 195 -20.52 -0.51 -8.63
CA TRP A 195 -21.07 0.51 -7.75
C TRP A 195 -20.49 1.91 -8.00
N GLN A 196 -19.52 2.06 -8.91
CA GLN A 196 -18.80 3.31 -9.11
C GLN A 196 -18.30 3.90 -7.79
N ALA A 197 -17.75 3.02 -6.94
CA ALA A 197 -17.27 3.42 -5.62
C ALA A 197 -16.06 4.36 -5.76
N PRO A 198 -15.96 5.42 -4.94
CA PRO A 198 -14.83 6.34 -4.95
C PRO A 198 -13.59 5.70 -4.30
N VAL A 199 -12.98 4.75 -5.00
CA VAL A 199 -11.80 4.01 -4.54
C VAL A 199 -10.69 4.03 -5.58
N VAL A 200 -9.44 4.12 -5.11
CA VAL A 200 -8.22 3.98 -5.91
C VAL A 200 -7.50 2.73 -5.43
N PHE A 201 -7.18 1.84 -6.37
CA PHE A 201 -6.38 0.65 -6.09
C PHE A 201 -4.94 0.90 -6.55
N LEU A 202 -3.98 0.81 -5.64
CA LEU A 202 -2.55 0.91 -5.92
C LEU A 202 -1.90 -0.46 -5.78
N VAL A 203 -1.49 -1.04 -6.90
CA VAL A 203 -0.70 -2.26 -6.95
C VAL A 203 0.77 -1.89 -6.97
N GLN A 204 1.49 -2.21 -5.91
CA GLN A 204 2.95 -2.11 -5.86
C GLN A 204 3.55 -3.38 -6.45
N ASN A 205 3.81 -3.34 -7.77
CA ASN A 205 4.45 -4.44 -8.47
C ASN A 205 5.95 -4.41 -8.20
N ASN A 206 6.37 -5.11 -7.15
CA ASN A 206 7.78 -5.20 -6.75
C ASN A 206 8.51 -6.42 -7.32
N GLY A 207 7.88 -7.11 -8.27
CA GLY A 207 8.45 -8.21 -9.04
C GLY A 207 8.29 -9.60 -8.41
N PHE A 208 7.93 -9.69 -7.11
CA PHE A 208 7.94 -10.95 -6.37
C PHE A 208 6.80 -11.10 -5.36
N ALA A 209 5.99 -12.14 -5.52
CA ALA A 209 5.11 -12.65 -4.45
C ALA A 209 5.95 -13.60 -3.56
N ILE A 210 6.49 -13.08 -2.46
CA ILE A 210 7.52 -13.73 -1.63
C ILE A 210 8.74 -14.10 -2.50
N SER A 211 8.76 -15.30 -3.08
CA SER A 211 9.80 -15.86 -3.94
C SER A 211 9.32 -16.14 -5.37
N VAL A 212 8.03 -15.92 -5.67
CA VAL A 212 7.43 -16.20 -6.98
C VAL A 212 7.56 -14.97 -7.87
N PRO A 213 8.34 -15.03 -8.98
CA PRO A 213 8.49 -13.89 -9.88
C PRO A 213 7.19 -13.60 -10.64
N LEU A 214 6.99 -12.34 -11.05
CA LEU A 214 5.78 -11.85 -11.71
C LEU A 214 5.36 -12.71 -12.92
N ALA A 215 6.29 -13.17 -13.72
CA ALA A 215 6.04 -14.02 -14.89
C ALA A 215 5.38 -15.38 -14.56
N LYS A 216 5.41 -15.80 -13.28
CA LYS A 216 4.70 -16.99 -12.78
C LYS A 216 3.38 -16.67 -12.08
N GLN A 217 3.05 -15.40 -11.90
CA GLN A 217 1.83 -14.96 -11.24
C GLN A 217 0.72 -14.61 -12.25
N THR A 218 1.09 -14.06 -13.41
CA THR A 218 0.13 -13.61 -14.41
C THR A 218 0.67 -13.75 -15.83
N ALA A 219 -0.23 -13.97 -16.79
CA ALA A 219 0.03 -13.91 -18.22
C ALA A 219 -0.44 -12.58 -18.85
N ALA A 220 -1.01 -11.66 -18.06
CA ALA A 220 -1.41 -10.34 -18.54
C ALA A 220 -0.16 -9.53 -18.95
N PRO A 221 -0.27 -8.63 -19.96
CA PRO A 221 0.86 -7.77 -20.37
C PRO A 221 1.37 -6.90 -19.23
N SER A 222 0.48 -6.41 -18.37
CA SER A 222 0.75 -5.77 -17.08
C SER A 222 -0.41 -6.03 -16.14
N LEU A 223 -0.21 -5.80 -14.82
CA LEU A 223 -1.29 -5.94 -13.83
C LEU A 223 -2.37 -4.88 -14.04
N ALA A 224 -2.02 -3.69 -14.54
CA ALA A 224 -2.96 -2.63 -14.89
C ALA A 224 -3.98 -3.05 -15.95
N HIS A 225 -3.63 -4.00 -16.85
CA HIS A 225 -4.57 -4.55 -17.84
C HIS A 225 -5.74 -5.30 -17.18
N LYS A 226 -5.59 -5.82 -15.95
CA LYS A 226 -6.69 -6.48 -15.24
C LYS A 226 -7.88 -5.53 -15.02
N ALA A 227 -7.65 -4.22 -14.90
CA ALA A 227 -8.69 -3.21 -14.71
C ALA A 227 -9.73 -3.19 -15.84
N VAL A 228 -9.26 -3.39 -17.08
CA VAL A 228 -10.10 -3.34 -18.28
C VAL A 228 -11.21 -4.37 -18.24
N GLY A 229 -10.93 -5.56 -17.71
CA GLY A 229 -11.90 -6.63 -17.53
C GLY A 229 -13.07 -6.27 -16.60
N TYR A 230 -12.89 -5.30 -15.73
CA TYR A 230 -13.92 -4.78 -14.79
C TYR A 230 -14.55 -3.47 -15.25
N GLY A 231 -14.10 -2.90 -16.37
CA GLY A 231 -14.65 -1.66 -16.91
C GLY A 231 -14.15 -0.39 -16.19
N MET A 232 -12.97 -0.45 -15.59
CA MET A 232 -12.30 0.71 -14.98
C MET A 232 -10.96 1.00 -15.67
N PRO A 233 -10.46 2.24 -15.66
CA PRO A 233 -9.16 2.54 -16.25
C PRO A 233 -8.02 1.88 -15.48
N GLY A 234 -7.07 1.31 -16.23
CA GLY A 234 -5.76 0.89 -15.77
C GLY A 234 -4.72 1.98 -16.03
N ARG A 235 -3.80 2.19 -15.12
CA ARG A 235 -2.65 3.09 -15.27
C ARG A 235 -1.37 2.36 -14.93
N LEU A 236 -0.34 2.54 -15.75
CA LEU A 236 0.99 2.00 -15.52
C LEU A 236 1.95 3.15 -15.24
N VAL A 237 2.67 3.10 -14.12
CA VAL A 237 3.55 4.18 -13.67
C VAL A 237 4.86 3.61 -13.14
N ASP A 238 5.95 4.36 -13.31
CA ASP A 238 7.21 4.08 -12.64
C ASP A 238 7.06 4.33 -11.13
N GLY A 239 7.02 3.27 -10.35
CA GLY A 239 6.82 3.33 -8.91
C GLY A 239 7.99 3.92 -8.12
N ASN A 240 9.13 4.15 -8.78
CA ASN A 240 10.30 4.79 -8.18
C ASN A 240 10.36 6.30 -8.50
N ASP A 241 9.58 6.76 -9.48
CA ASP A 241 9.40 8.17 -9.79
C ASP A 241 8.30 8.78 -8.94
N ILE A 242 8.67 9.41 -7.83
CA ILE A 242 7.67 9.96 -6.87
C ILE A 242 6.84 11.09 -7.47
N ALA A 243 7.36 11.84 -8.44
CA ALA A 243 6.62 12.91 -9.10
C ALA A 243 5.52 12.32 -10.00
N ALA A 244 5.85 11.30 -10.78
CA ALA A 244 4.89 10.56 -11.59
C ALA A 244 3.84 9.85 -10.73
N MET A 245 4.26 9.22 -9.64
CA MET A 245 3.37 8.60 -8.66
C MET A 245 2.38 9.60 -8.06
N HIS A 246 2.88 10.77 -7.63
CA HIS A 246 2.03 11.82 -7.06
C HIS A 246 1.01 12.33 -8.09
N GLU A 247 1.41 12.56 -9.33
CA GLU A 247 0.50 13.04 -10.38
C GLU A 247 -0.59 12.02 -10.70
N VAL A 248 -0.21 10.77 -11.00
CA VAL A 248 -1.16 9.71 -11.37
C VAL A 248 -2.15 9.43 -10.24
N LEU A 249 -1.68 9.38 -9.00
CA LEU A 249 -2.53 9.19 -7.83
C LEU A 249 -3.45 10.38 -7.58
N THR A 250 -2.96 11.62 -7.76
CA THR A 250 -3.78 12.85 -7.64
C THR A 250 -4.92 12.84 -8.65
N GLU A 251 -4.64 12.47 -9.92
CA GLU A 251 -5.66 12.36 -10.94
C GLU A 251 -6.70 11.31 -10.59
N ALA A 252 -6.27 10.13 -10.14
CA ALA A 252 -7.16 9.03 -9.77
C ALA A 252 -8.06 9.39 -8.57
N VAL A 253 -7.50 10.02 -7.54
CA VAL A 253 -8.27 10.50 -6.37
C VAL A 253 -9.28 11.57 -6.80
N ARG A 254 -8.86 12.55 -7.62
CA ARG A 254 -9.75 13.58 -8.16
C ARG A 254 -10.88 12.98 -8.99
N ARG A 255 -10.57 12.00 -9.83
CA ARG A 255 -11.56 11.28 -10.65
C ARG A 255 -12.57 10.54 -9.78
N ALA A 256 -12.10 9.80 -8.76
CA ALA A 256 -12.95 9.06 -7.84
C ALA A 256 -13.90 10.02 -7.08
N ARG A 257 -13.36 11.12 -6.55
CA ARG A 257 -14.12 12.16 -5.84
C ARG A 257 -15.18 12.83 -6.71
N ALA A 258 -14.87 13.05 -7.97
CA ALA A 258 -15.81 13.63 -8.95
C ALA A 258 -16.89 12.63 -9.43
N GLY A 259 -16.98 11.42 -8.87
CA GLY A 259 -17.94 10.40 -9.27
C GLY A 259 -17.56 9.64 -10.55
N GLY A 260 -16.31 9.75 -11.00
CA GLY A 260 -15.79 9.03 -12.17
C GLY A 260 -15.51 7.54 -11.92
N GLY A 261 -15.77 7.05 -10.71
CA GLY A 261 -15.57 5.64 -10.32
C GLY A 261 -14.12 5.28 -10.03
N PRO A 262 -13.82 3.99 -9.85
CA PRO A 262 -12.51 3.50 -9.42
C PRO A 262 -11.45 3.60 -10.54
N THR A 263 -10.18 3.53 -10.11
CA THR A 263 -9.00 3.41 -11.00
C THR A 263 -8.06 2.37 -10.40
N LEU A 264 -7.48 1.51 -11.23
CA LEU A 264 -6.38 0.62 -10.87
C LEU A 264 -5.06 1.21 -11.36
N ILE A 265 -4.12 1.40 -10.46
CA ILE A 265 -2.77 1.89 -10.77
C ILE A 265 -1.79 0.77 -10.46
N GLU A 266 -0.98 0.40 -11.44
CA GLU A 266 0.19 -0.46 -11.27
C GLU A 266 1.43 0.41 -11.20
N ALA A 267 2.08 0.44 -10.05
CA ALA A 267 3.38 1.05 -9.83
C ALA A 267 4.47 -0.02 -10.00
N VAL A 268 5.25 0.09 -11.06
CA VAL A 268 6.39 -0.79 -11.30
C VAL A 268 7.54 -0.35 -10.42
N THR A 269 7.91 -1.17 -9.48
CA THR A 269 8.96 -0.91 -8.50
C THR A 269 9.74 -2.19 -8.21
N TYR A 270 10.58 -2.18 -7.17
CA TYR A 270 11.35 -3.36 -6.81
C TYR A 270 11.55 -3.44 -5.29
N ARG A 271 11.36 -4.65 -4.74
CA ARG A 271 11.68 -4.91 -3.35
C ARG A 271 13.19 -5.15 -3.19
N MET A 272 13.93 -4.15 -2.74
CA MET A 272 15.39 -4.24 -2.62
C MET A 272 15.85 -5.18 -1.51
N GLU A 273 15.10 -5.26 -0.41
CA GLU A 273 15.38 -6.15 0.72
C GLU A 273 14.73 -7.54 0.55
N ALA A 274 15.04 -8.47 1.44
CA ALA A 274 14.36 -9.75 1.55
C ALA A 274 12.85 -9.55 1.85
N HIS A 275 12.04 -10.60 1.69
CA HIS A 275 10.60 -10.51 1.93
C HIS A 275 10.28 -10.05 3.35
N THR A 276 10.94 -10.65 4.33
CA THR A 276 10.96 -10.25 5.74
C THR A 276 12.35 -10.53 6.32
N ASN A 277 12.56 -10.17 7.59
CA ASN A 277 13.80 -10.48 8.30
C ASN A 277 14.11 -12.00 8.42
N ALA A 278 13.12 -12.87 8.18
CA ALA A 278 13.28 -14.33 8.25
C ALA A 278 13.49 -14.99 6.87
N ASP A 279 13.51 -14.19 5.78
CA ASP A 279 13.64 -14.67 4.40
C ASP A 279 15.08 -14.62 3.91
N ASP A 280 15.45 -15.58 3.08
CA ASP A 280 16.73 -15.64 2.34
C ASP A 280 16.48 -15.41 0.85
N ALA A 281 16.59 -14.15 0.43
CA ALA A 281 16.34 -13.74 -0.95
C ALA A 281 17.35 -14.29 -1.97
N THR A 282 18.52 -14.74 -1.54
CA THR A 282 19.55 -15.32 -2.43
C THR A 282 19.10 -16.61 -3.10
N ARG A 283 18.05 -17.24 -2.54
CA ARG A 283 17.47 -18.48 -3.05
C ARG A 283 16.63 -18.31 -4.34
N TYR A 284 16.20 -17.08 -4.66
CA TYR A 284 15.26 -16.86 -5.77
C TYR A 284 15.59 -15.65 -6.64
N ARG A 285 16.56 -14.79 -6.28
CA ARG A 285 17.01 -13.67 -7.10
C ARG A 285 18.53 -13.47 -6.99
N GLY A 286 19.12 -12.90 -8.02
CA GLY A 286 20.57 -12.64 -8.09
C GLY A 286 20.93 -11.20 -7.68
N ASP A 287 22.16 -11.01 -7.20
CA ASP A 287 22.67 -9.69 -6.77
C ASP A 287 22.69 -8.67 -7.91
N ALA A 288 22.97 -9.10 -9.15
CA ALA A 288 23.02 -8.22 -10.31
C ALA A 288 21.68 -7.55 -10.60
N GLU A 289 20.57 -8.24 -10.36
CA GLU A 289 19.22 -7.68 -10.49
C GLU A 289 18.97 -6.60 -9.42
N VAL A 290 19.36 -6.89 -8.18
CA VAL A 290 19.23 -5.92 -7.06
C VAL A 290 20.05 -4.67 -7.31
N GLU A 291 21.32 -4.83 -7.77
CA GLU A 291 22.20 -3.69 -8.07
C GLU A 291 21.67 -2.84 -9.23
N ALA A 292 21.08 -3.47 -10.25
CA ALA A 292 20.44 -2.72 -11.33
C ALA A 292 19.27 -1.84 -10.83
N TRP A 293 18.47 -2.36 -9.90
CA TRP A 293 17.38 -1.60 -9.30
C TRP A 293 17.85 -0.54 -8.27
N LYS A 294 18.97 -0.75 -7.59
CA LYS A 294 19.60 0.29 -6.76
C LYS A 294 19.99 1.53 -7.58
N ALA A 295 20.41 1.35 -8.83
CA ALA A 295 20.66 2.48 -9.72
C ALA A 295 19.40 3.30 -10.05
N HIS A 296 18.22 2.73 -9.78
CA HIS A 296 16.89 3.35 -9.93
C HIS A 296 16.20 3.56 -8.57
N ASP A 297 16.97 3.86 -7.54
CA ASP A 297 16.50 4.13 -6.18
C ASP A 297 15.65 5.41 -6.12
N PRO A 298 14.44 5.39 -5.54
CA PRO A 298 13.54 6.55 -5.53
C PRO A 298 14.11 7.78 -4.80
N VAL A 299 14.91 7.58 -3.74
CA VAL A 299 15.55 8.69 -3.01
C VAL A 299 16.62 9.34 -3.88
N GLU A 300 17.49 8.52 -4.49
CA GLU A 300 18.58 9.01 -5.34
C GLU A 300 18.08 9.63 -6.64
N LEU A 301 16.99 9.11 -7.22
CA LEU A 301 16.36 9.68 -8.41
C LEU A 301 15.93 11.12 -8.16
N LEU A 302 15.20 11.35 -7.08
CA LEU A 302 14.72 12.69 -6.75
C LEU A 302 15.85 13.61 -6.30
N GLU A 303 16.82 13.12 -5.51
CA GLU A 303 17.98 13.91 -5.09
C GLU A 303 18.78 14.43 -6.29
N ARG A 304 19.06 13.56 -7.28
CA ARG A 304 19.76 13.94 -8.51
C ARG A 304 18.99 14.99 -9.32
N GLU A 305 17.70 14.81 -9.48
CA GLU A 305 16.83 15.76 -10.20
C GLU A 305 16.86 17.15 -9.52
N LEU A 306 16.63 17.19 -8.21
CA LEU A 306 16.58 18.43 -7.45
C LEU A 306 17.93 19.15 -7.42
N THR A 307 19.02 18.41 -7.30
CA THR A 307 20.38 18.96 -7.33
C THR A 307 20.73 19.52 -8.71
N ALA A 308 20.40 18.77 -9.78
CA ALA A 308 20.64 19.22 -11.15
C ALA A 308 19.88 20.49 -11.51
N ARG A 309 18.68 20.68 -10.92
CA ARG A 309 17.86 21.88 -11.08
C ARG A 309 18.23 23.03 -10.13
N GLY A 310 19.20 22.83 -9.22
CA GLY A 310 19.55 23.82 -8.21
C GLY A 310 18.45 24.08 -7.16
N ILE A 311 17.51 23.16 -7.02
CA ILE A 311 16.43 23.22 -6.04
C ILE A 311 16.92 22.75 -4.67
N LEU A 312 17.83 21.77 -4.65
CA LEU A 312 18.40 21.18 -3.45
C LEU A 312 19.92 21.32 -3.48
N ASP A 313 20.49 21.76 -2.37
CA ASP A 313 21.93 21.85 -2.13
C ASP A 313 22.37 20.92 -0.99
N GLU A 314 23.66 20.88 -0.69
CA GLU A 314 24.24 20.06 0.37
C GLU A 314 23.62 20.36 1.76
N ALA A 315 23.30 21.63 2.03
CA ALA A 315 22.68 22.02 3.29
C ALA A 315 21.25 21.45 3.41
N GLY A 316 20.45 21.53 2.36
CA GLY A 316 19.10 20.94 2.32
C GLY A 316 19.11 19.39 2.38
N ILE A 317 20.11 18.74 1.77
CA ILE A 317 20.32 17.29 1.90
C ILE A 317 20.61 16.93 3.36
N GLN A 318 21.50 17.68 4.01
CA GLN A 318 21.86 17.42 5.40
C GLN A 318 20.68 17.67 6.35
N GLU A 319 19.92 18.74 6.15
CA GLU A 319 18.71 19.02 6.92
C GLU A 319 17.69 17.85 6.85
N ALA A 320 17.45 17.32 5.66
CA ALA A 320 16.55 16.17 5.48
C ALA A 320 17.07 14.92 6.22
N ARG A 321 18.38 14.68 6.21
CA ARG A 321 19.01 13.57 6.94
C ARG A 321 18.93 13.74 8.45
N ASP A 322 19.14 14.95 8.95
CA ASP A 322 19.08 15.27 10.39
C ASP A 322 17.64 15.12 10.94
N ASP A 323 16.63 15.56 10.16
CA ASP A 323 15.22 15.34 10.50
C ASP A 323 14.88 13.85 10.54
N ALA A 324 15.33 13.08 9.55
CA ALA A 324 15.13 11.64 9.48
C ALA A 324 15.82 10.91 10.65
N GLU A 325 17.03 11.33 11.07
CA GLU A 325 17.71 10.74 12.22
C GLU A 325 16.98 11.08 13.53
N THR A 326 16.45 12.28 13.66
CA THR A 326 15.63 12.68 14.82
C THR A 326 14.42 11.77 14.99
N MET A 327 13.69 11.52 13.91
CA MET A 327 12.57 10.57 13.91
C MET A 327 13.03 9.13 14.26
N ALA A 328 14.16 8.69 13.69
CA ALA A 328 14.68 7.33 13.95
C ALA A 328 15.16 7.16 15.39
N ALA A 329 15.70 8.21 16.00
CA ALA A 329 16.07 8.21 17.42
C ALA A 329 14.84 8.06 18.32
N ALA A 330 13.78 8.84 18.05
CA ALA A 330 12.53 8.75 18.79
C ALA A 330 11.86 7.37 18.61
N LEU A 331 11.86 6.82 17.38
CA LEU A 331 11.37 5.47 17.11
C LEU A 331 12.15 4.41 17.91
N ARG A 332 13.47 4.51 17.92
CA ARG A 332 14.33 3.57 18.67
C ARG A 332 14.06 3.65 20.16
N GLU A 333 13.93 4.85 20.71
CA GLU A 333 13.62 5.06 22.12
C GLU A 333 12.25 4.46 22.48
N GLY A 334 11.21 4.78 21.74
CA GLY A 334 9.85 4.28 21.98
C GLY A 334 9.73 2.76 21.84
N MET A 335 10.42 2.16 20.87
CA MET A 335 10.41 0.70 20.69
C MET A 335 11.27 -0.05 21.71
N ASN A 336 12.21 0.61 22.39
CA ASN A 336 12.98 0.04 23.48
C ASN A 336 12.26 0.11 24.82
N ALA A 337 11.26 0.99 24.95
CA ALA A 337 10.40 1.01 26.13
C ALA A 337 9.55 -0.27 26.17
N ASP A 338 9.50 -0.92 27.33
CA ASP A 338 8.61 -2.06 27.51
C ASP A 338 7.16 -1.54 27.62
N PRO A 339 6.22 -2.13 26.86
CA PRO A 339 4.82 -1.71 26.94
C PRO A 339 4.23 -2.08 28.30
N VAL A 340 3.51 -1.14 28.89
CA VAL A 340 2.67 -1.43 30.04
C VAL A 340 1.29 -1.83 29.49
N VAL A 341 0.98 -3.11 29.57
CA VAL A 341 -0.29 -3.68 29.10
C VAL A 341 -1.14 -4.02 30.33
N ASP A 342 -2.38 -3.52 30.36
CA ASP A 342 -3.35 -3.95 31.37
C ASP A 342 -3.81 -5.39 31.02
N PRO A 343 -3.54 -6.39 31.90
CA PRO A 343 -3.98 -7.76 31.65
C PRO A 343 -5.51 -7.88 31.46
N MET A 344 -6.30 -6.94 31.97
CA MET A 344 -7.76 -6.92 31.82
C MET A 344 -8.21 -6.59 30.39
N ASP A 345 -7.37 -5.97 29.58
CA ASP A 345 -7.66 -5.68 28.17
C ASP A 345 -7.92 -6.96 27.36
N LEU A 346 -7.41 -8.12 27.79
CA LEU A 346 -7.72 -9.43 27.20
C LEU A 346 -9.23 -9.70 27.13
N PHE A 347 -10.02 -9.11 28.02
CA PHE A 347 -11.46 -9.35 28.12
C PHE A 347 -12.31 -8.17 27.60
N ALA A 348 -11.72 -6.97 27.47
CA ALA A 348 -12.45 -5.74 27.27
C ALA A 348 -13.12 -5.64 25.88
N HIS A 349 -12.49 -6.24 24.84
CA HIS A 349 -12.86 -6.04 23.44
C HIS A 349 -13.36 -7.29 22.73
N VAL A 350 -13.66 -8.39 23.45
CA VAL A 350 -14.12 -9.66 22.84
C VAL A 350 -15.56 -9.57 22.35
N TYR A 351 -16.44 -8.92 23.11
CA TYR A 351 -17.85 -8.68 22.78
C TYR A 351 -18.27 -7.28 23.25
N ALA A 352 -19.30 -6.72 22.62
CA ALA A 352 -19.91 -5.45 23.05
C ALA A 352 -20.39 -5.50 24.51
N GLU A 353 -20.92 -6.64 24.93
CA GLU A 353 -21.25 -6.95 26.32
C GLU A 353 -20.55 -8.23 26.74
N GLN A 354 -19.83 -8.18 27.86
CA GLN A 354 -19.12 -9.37 28.37
C GLN A 354 -20.09 -10.48 28.76
N THR A 355 -19.79 -11.69 28.30
CA THR A 355 -20.52 -12.91 28.72
C THR A 355 -20.23 -13.27 30.19
N GLY A 356 -21.07 -14.09 30.81
CA GLY A 356 -20.83 -14.62 32.15
C GLY A 356 -19.47 -15.30 32.28
N ARG A 357 -19.10 -16.11 31.25
CA ARG A 357 -17.83 -16.83 31.20
C ARG A 357 -16.61 -15.89 31.17
N LEU A 358 -16.67 -14.82 30.36
CA LEU A 358 -15.56 -13.83 30.31
C LEU A 358 -15.42 -13.09 31.64
N ARG A 359 -16.51 -12.76 32.31
CA ARG A 359 -16.45 -12.14 33.65
C ARG A 359 -15.80 -13.06 34.69
N GLU A 360 -16.12 -14.36 34.67
CA GLU A 360 -15.47 -15.37 35.54
C GLU A 360 -13.98 -15.47 35.27
N GLN A 361 -13.57 -15.54 33.99
CA GLN A 361 -12.15 -15.61 33.61
C GLN A 361 -11.40 -14.34 34.01
N ALA A 362 -11.98 -13.16 33.79
CA ALA A 362 -11.39 -11.90 34.22
C ALA A 362 -11.25 -11.81 35.76
N ALA A 363 -12.24 -12.32 36.51
CA ALA A 363 -12.16 -12.39 37.97
C ALA A 363 -11.06 -13.35 38.47
N MET A 364 -10.89 -14.48 37.79
CA MET A 364 -9.79 -15.43 38.11
C MET A 364 -8.43 -14.77 37.87
N LEU A 365 -8.20 -14.18 36.70
CA LEU A 365 -6.91 -13.54 36.40
C LEU A 365 -6.61 -12.41 37.41
N ARG A 366 -7.63 -11.59 37.73
CA ARG A 366 -7.43 -10.54 38.75
C ARG A 366 -7.01 -11.07 40.09
N ALA A 367 -7.63 -12.16 40.54
CA ALA A 367 -7.26 -12.80 41.82
C ALA A 367 -5.83 -13.40 41.79
N GLU A 368 -5.39 -13.93 40.65
CA GLU A 368 -4.02 -14.41 40.49
C GLU A 368 -3.02 -13.25 40.55
N LEU A 369 -3.26 -12.16 39.84
CA LEU A 369 -2.38 -10.97 39.87
C LEU A 369 -2.30 -10.33 41.24
N GLU A 370 -3.42 -10.22 41.98
CA GLU A 370 -3.46 -9.71 43.36
C GLU A 370 -2.67 -10.61 44.33
N ALA A 371 -2.63 -11.92 44.09
CA ALA A 371 -1.86 -12.84 44.90
C ALA A 371 -0.34 -12.70 44.62
N GLU A 372 0.05 -12.51 43.33
CA GLU A 372 1.46 -12.30 42.97
C GLU A 372 2.03 -10.98 43.51
N GLU A 373 1.21 -9.92 43.62
CA GLU A 373 1.64 -8.62 44.18
C GLU A 373 1.86 -8.69 45.71
N GLN A 374 1.37 -9.73 46.40
CA GLN A 374 1.48 -9.92 47.85
C GLN A 374 2.66 -10.81 48.27
N GLU A 375 3.32 -11.48 47.29
CA GLU A 375 4.53 -12.28 47.49
C GLU A 375 5.79 -11.44 47.26
#